data_6487ceaa5de1d6d9df8c4398445e8433
#
_entry.id   6487ceaa5de1d6d9df8c4398445e8433
#
_cell.length_a   1.000
_cell.length_b   1.000
_cell.length_c   1.000
_cell.angle_alpha   90.00
_cell.angle_beta   90.00
_cell.angle_gamma   90.00
#
_symmetry.space_group_name_H-M   'P 1'
#
loop_
_entity.id
_entity.type
_entity.pdbx_description
1 polymer ?
#
loop_
_entity_poly.entity_id
_entity_poly.type
_entity_poly.pdbx_seq_one_letter_code
_entity_poly.pdbx_strand_id
1 'polypeptide(L)'
;MLQYLIIQLCDTSTSFCHYTNDKTKAKLISLSNLKLGIKFAMKQNLMIQFLYPDYDIPEEYKTVINSIDHSDIVASTCENETLRENADIVIISDWTALEYYKFRKDSIYALRTSKDDLFDRYLWLKPIISKVYRLNIIITDIENFTTEDFNRYKQILHVLSNQLADVFNNNDSVQLNLLTDRIILNKMNNCNAGFSHLTLAPNGLLYICPAFYADKKTHQSKYPEYDFCLGEMCNEIHIPNESLYKLEMSDL
;
A
#
# COMPACT_ATOMS: atom_id res chain seq x y z
N MET A 1 -8.73 16.39 -0.37
CA MET A 1 -9.90 15.95 -1.16
C MET A 1 -9.72 14.48 -1.49
N LEU A 2 -10.71 13.65 -1.19
CA LEU A 2 -10.68 12.22 -1.50
C LEU A 2 -10.49 11.99 -2.99
N GLN A 3 -9.62 11.04 -3.35
CA GLN A 3 -9.25 10.71 -4.73
C GLN A 3 -9.44 9.22 -5.02
N TYR A 4 -9.28 8.36 -4.02
CA TYR A 4 -9.27 6.91 -4.20
C TYR A 4 -10.21 6.21 -3.22
N LEU A 5 -10.84 5.14 -3.70
CA LEU A 5 -11.45 4.12 -2.87
C LEU A 5 -10.67 2.82 -3.05
N ILE A 6 -10.04 2.35 -1.98
CA ILE A 6 -9.44 1.01 -1.95
C ILE A 6 -10.53 0.02 -1.56
N ILE A 7 -10.80 -0.96 -2.40
CA ILE A 7 -11.75 -2.05 -2.10
C ILE A 7 -10.93 -3.30 -1.76
N GLN A 8 -10.91 -3.66 -0.48
CA GLN A 8 -10.28 -4.88 -0.03
C GLN A 8 -11.22 -6.06 -0.34
N LEU A 9 -10.79 -6.93 -1.26
CA LEU A 9 -11.65 -8.01 -1.77
C LEU A 9 -11.80 -9.17 -0.78
N CYS A 10 -10.80 -9.41 0.07
CA CYS A 10 -10.82 -10.53 1.03
C CYS A 10 -10.26 -10.13 2.38
N ASP A 11 -10.75 -10.77 3.44
CA ASP A 11 -10.23 -10.61 4.80
C ASP A 11 -8.72 -10.88 4.87
N THR A 12 -8.22 -11.87 4.11
CA THR A 12 -6.81 -12.27 4.10
C THR A 12 -5.97 -11.61 3.01
N SER A 13 -6.47 -10.56 2.35
CA SER A 13 -5.66 -9.81 1.38
C SER A 13 -4.36 -9.30 2.00
N THR A 14 -3.27 -9.39 1.25
CA THR A 14 -1.93 -9.03 1.73
C THR A 14 -1.84 -7.54 2.07
N SER A 15 -1.23 -7.23 3.22
CA SER A 15 -0.98 -5.84 3.60
C SER A 15 -0.01 -5.16 2.64
N PHE A 16 -0.35 -3.98 2.18
CA PHE A 16 0.51 -3.17 1.30
C PHE A 16 1.21 -2.00 2.01
N CYS A 17 1.05 -1.89 3.32
CA CYS A 17 1.63 -0.83 4.15
C CYS A 17 2.24 -1.42 5.43
N HIS A 18 2.41 -0.61 6.47
CA HIS A 18 3.06 -1.00 7.75
C HIS A 18 2.25 -2.00 8.57
N TYR A 19 0.92 -1.98 8.45
CA TYR A 19 0.04 -2.82 9.27
C TYR A 19 0.22 -4.32 8.99
N THR A 20 -0.07 -5.14 9.99
CA THR A 20 -0.16 -6.59 9.88
C THR A 20 -1.61 -6.98 9.64
N ASN A 21 -1.86 -7.92 8.72
CA ASN A 21 -3.19 -8.49 8.58
C ASN A 21 -3.32 -9.72 9.49
N ASP A 22 -4.08 -9.59 10.57
CA ASP A 22 -4.32 -10.64 11.57
C ASP A 22 -5.52 -11.54 11.26
N LYS A 23 -6.18 -11.32 10.13
CA LYS A 23 -7.31 -12.15 9.69
C LYS A 23 -6.81 -13.50 9.18
N THR A 24 -7.33 -14.57 9.73
CA THR A 24 -6.90 -15.94 9.40
C THR A 24 -7.91 -16.69 8.54
N LYS A 25 -9.15 -16.20 8.45
CA LYS A 25 -10.22 -16.84 7.67
C LYS A 25 -10.48 -16.05 6.41
N ALA A 26 -10.26 -16.68 5.27
CA ALA A 26 -10.55 -16.06 3.98
C ALA A 26 -12.08 -15.90 3.83
N LYS A 27 -12.51 -14.65 3.70
CA LYS A 27 -13.89 -14.29 3.40
C LYS A 27 -13.87 -13.16 2.38
N LEU A 28 -14.40 -13.42 1.21
CA LEU A 28 -14.58 -12.39 0.18
C LEU A 28 -15.66 -11.38 0.61
N ILE A 29 -15.49 -10.15 0.19
CA ILE A 29 -16.55 -9.14 0.20
C ILE A 29 -17.77 -9.70 -0.53
N SER A 30 -18.98 -9.46 -0.04
CA SER A 30 -20.16 -9.90 -0.79
C SER A 30 -20.27 -9.18 -2.13
N LEU A 31 -20.75 -9.87 -3.17
CA LEU A 31 -20.89 -9.27 -4.49
C LEU A 31 -21.81 -8.03 -4.47
N SER A 32 -22.79 -8.00 -3.57
CA SER A 32 -23.63 -6.83 -3.35
C SER A 32 -22.84 -5.64 -2.80
N ASN A 33 -21.96 -5.85 -1.80
CA ASN A 33 -21.14 -4.79 -1.24
C ASN A 33 -20.07 -4.32 -2.23
N LEU A 34 -19.50 -5.24 -3.03
CA LEU A 34 -18.59 -4.87 -4.11
C LEU A 34 -19.26 -3.91 -5.10
N LYS A 35 -20.46 -4.26 -5.60
CA LYS A 35 -21.23 -3.41 -6.51
C LYS A 35 -21.65 -2.08 -5.89
N LEU A 36 -22.00 -2.08 -4.61
CA LEU A 36 -22.30 -0.84 -3.87
C LEU A 36 -21.06 0.04 -3.73
N GLY A 37 -19.90 -0.54 -3.42
CA GLY A 37 -18.62 0.17 -3.34
C GLY A 37 -18.24 0.84 -4.66
N ILE A 38 -18.35 0.11 -5.76
CA ILE A 38 -18.12 0.64 -7.11
C ILE A 38 -19.08 1.81 -7.40
N LYS A 39 -20.38 1.62 -7.16
CA LYS A 39 -21.39 2.68 -7.35
C LYS A 39 -21.11 3.90 -6.48
N PHE A 40 -20.70 3.69 -5.24
CA PHE A 40 -20.30 4.76 -4.33
C PHE A 40 -19.09 5.54 -4.88
N ALA A 41 -18.03 4.85 -5.30
CA ALA A 41 -16.83 5.48 -5.85
C ALA A 41 -17.16 6.30 -7.12
N MET A 42 -17.96 5.75 -8.02
CA MET A 42 -18.41 6.47 -9.21
C MET A 42 -19.20 7.73 -8.86
N LYS A 43 -20.12 7.67 -7.88
CA LYS A 43 -20.92 8.82 -7.44
C LYS A 43 -20.06 9.91 -6.80
N GLN A 44 -19.01 9.53 -6.08
CA GLN A 44 -18.07 10.44 -5.42
C GLN A 44 -16.90 10.86 -6.33
N ASN A 45 -16.87 10.39 -7.57
CA ASN A 45 -15.79 10.63 -8.53
C ASN A 45 -14.43 10.19 -8.00
N LEU A 46 -14.38 8.99 -7.39
CA LEU A 46 -13.15 8.38 -6.85
C LEU A 46 -12.60 7.35 -7.82
N MET A 47 -11.29 7.31 -7.98
CA MET A 47 -10.58 6.21 -8.63
C MET A 47 -10.66 4.96 -7.74
N ILE A 48 -10.80 3.79 -8.34
CA ILE A 48 -10.94 2.53 -7.62
C ILE A 48 -9.64 1.75 -7.68
N GLN A 49 -9.22 1.23 -6.52
CA GLN A 49 -8.11 0.30 -6.40
C GLN A 49 -8.61 -0.97 -5.73
N PHE A 50 -8.38 -2.13 -6.35
CA PHE A 50 -8.74 -3.41 -5.77
C PHE A 50 -7.53 -4.06 -5.09
N LEU A 51 -7.69 -4.41 -3.81
CA LEU A 51 -6.70 -5.18 -3.06
C LEU A 51 -7.09 -6.66 -3.08
N TYR A 52 -6.33 -7.44 -3.85
CA TYR A 52 -6.62 -8.85 -4.10
C TYR A 52 -6.12 -9.76 -2.96
N PRO A 53 -6.75 -10.94 -2.80
CA PRO A 53 -6.16 -12.05 -2.06
C PRO A 53 -5.05 -12.74 -2.89
N ASP A 54 -4.32 -13.64 -2.25
CA ASP A 54 -3.25 -14.41 -2.90
C ASP A 54 -3.77 -15.53 -3.82
N TYR A 55 -5.06 -15.88 -3.71
CA TYR A 55 -5.73 -16.89 -4.54
C TYR A 55 -6.61 -16.27 -5.61
N ASP A 56 -6.96 -17.05 -6.62
CA ASP A 56 -7.82 -16.60 -7.72
C ASP A 56 -9.28 -16.42 -7.27
N ILE A 57 -9.89 -15.29 -7.62
CA ILE A 57 -11.25 -14.95 -7.23
C ILE A 57 -12.29 -15.51 -8.22
N PRO A 58 -13.55 -15.74 -7.79
CA PRO A 58 -14.60 -16.26 -8.68
C PRO A 58 -14.86 -15.36 -9.89
N GLU A 59 -15.26 -15.99 -11.00
CA GLU A 59 -15.47 -15.34 -12.31
C GLU A 59 -16.51 -14.21 -12.27
N GLU A 60 -17.53 -14.36 -11.42
CA GLU A 60 -18.53 -13.31 -11.22
C GLU A 60 -17.95 -12.01 -10.64
N TYR A 61 -16.89 -12.09 -9.81
CA TYR A 61 -16.16 -10.93 -9.30
C TYR A 61 -15.32 -10.31 -10.40
N LYS A 62 -14.57 -11.12 -11.14
CA LYS A 62 -13.75 -10.66 -12.29
C LYS A 62 -14.60 -9.91 -13.31
N THR A 63 -15.79 -10.45 -13.63
CA THR A 63 -16.73 -9.79 -14.55
C THR A 63 -17.13 -8.39 -14.06
N VAL A 64 -17.41 -8.24 -12.78
CA VAL A 64 -17.79 -6.94 -12.20
C VAL A 64 -16.60 -5.99 -12.18
N ILE A 65 -15.43 -6.45 -11.76
CA ILE A 65 -14.20 -5.66 -11.68
C ILE A 65 -13.78 -5.16 -13.06
N ASN A 66 -13.71 -6.06 -14.05
CA ASN A 66 -13.29 -5.75 -15.42
C ASN A 66 -14.27 -4.85 -16.19
N SER A 67 -15.45 -4.56 -15.63
CA SER A 67 -16.44 -3.67 -16.27
C SER A 67 -16.16 -2.18 -16.04
N ILE A 68 -15.16 -1.82 -15.25
CA ILE A 68 -14.82 -0.44 -14.89
C ILE A 68 -13.31 -0.21 -14.96
N ASP A 69 -12.92 1.05 -15.09
CA ASP A 69 -11.50 1.44 -14.94
C ASP A 69 -11.08 1.34 -13.47
N HIS A 70 -9.95 0.72 -13.21
CA HIS A 70 -9.43 0.49 -11.87
C HIS A 70 -7.92 0.27 -11.90
N SER A 71 -7.33 0.20 -10.71
CA SER A 71 -5.95 -0.26 -10.50
C SER A 71 -5.94 -1.49 -9.61
N ASP A 72 -5.00 -2.41 -9.87
CA ASP A 72 -4.86 -3.66 -9.14
C ASP A 72 -3.68 -3.62 -8.17
N ILE A 73 -3.95 -3.98 -6.91
CA ILE A 73 -2.94 -4.17 -5.84
C ILE A 73 -2.86 -5.66 -5.55
N VAL A 74 -1.74 -6.27 -5.90
CA VAL A 74 -1.57 -7.73 -5.90
C VAL A 74 -0.29 -8.14 -5.19
N ALA A 75 -0.32 -9.23 -4.43
CA ALA A 75 0.90 -9.79 -3.87
C ALA A 75 1.72 -10.52 -4.95
N SER A 76 3.04 -10.49 -4.83
CA SER A 76 3.96 -11.25 -5.70
C SER A 76 3.73 -12.78 -5.62
N THR A 77 3.07 -13.24 -4.56
CA THR A 77 2.68 -14.63 -4.32
C THR A 77 1.32 -15.01 -4.89
N CYS A 78 0.58 -14.07 -5.49
CA CYS A 78 -0.75 -14.33 -6.03
C CYS A 78 -0.72 -15.46 -7.06
N GLU A 79 -1.63 -16.43 -6.92
CA GLU A 79 -1.71 -17.62 -7.78
C GLU A 79 -2.12 -17.27 -9.22
N ASN A 80 -2.90 -16.20 -9.42
CA ASN A 80 -3.28 -15.74 -10.74
C ASN A 80 -2.12 -15.00 -11.40
N GLU A 81 -1.38 -15.73 -12.26
CA GLU A 81 -0.19 -15.22 -12.95
C GLU A 81 -0.51 -14.03 -13.87
N THR A 82 -1.60 -14.10 -14.61
CA THR A 82 -2.00 -13.02 -15.53
C THR A 82 -2.29 -11.73 -14.76
N LEU A 83 -3.00 -11.81 -13.64
CA LEU A 83 -3.28 -10.67 -12.78
C LEU A 83 -1.98 -10.12 -12.19
N ARG A 84 -1.11 -11.00 -11.66
CA ARG A 84 0.18 -10.62 -11.09
C ARG A 84 1.11 -9.95 -12.09
N GLU A 85 1.14 -10.44 -13.34
CA GLU A 85 1.98 -9.87 -14.40
C GLU A 85 1.45 -8.53 -14.92
N ASN A 86 0.17 -8.23 -14.78
CA ASN A 86 -0.44 -6.98 -15.26
C ASN A 86 -0.78 -5.98 -14.15
N ALA A 87 -0.56 -6.32 -12.89
CA ALA A 87 -0.90 -5.47 -11.76
C ALA A 87 -0.19 -4.11 -11.77
N ASP A 88 -0.91 -3.05 -11.38
CA ASP A 88 -0.37 -1.70 -11.25
C ASP A 88 0.54 -1.59 -10.03
N ILE A 89 0.17 -2.26 -8.94
CA ILE A 89 0.93 -2.25 -7.68
C ILE A 89 1.19 -3.69 -7.25
N VAL A 90 2.46 -4.06 -7.10
CA VAL A 90 2.88 -5.39 -6.67
C VAL A 90 3.51 -5.32 -5.28
N ILE A 91 2.96 -6.11 -4.35
CA ILE A 91 3.45 -6.22 -2.98
C ILE A 91 4.45 -7.38 -2.91
N ILE A 92 5.65 -7.11 -2.44
CA ILE A 92 6.70 -8.11 -2.23
C ILE A 92 7.00 -8.13 -0.74
N SER A 93 6.82 -9.30 -0.10
CA SER A 93 7.11 -9.51 1.33
C SER A 93 8.26 -10.48 1.56
N ASP A 94 8.76 -11.11 0.51
CA ASP A 94 9.88 -12.04 0.56
C ASP A 94 11.05 -11.53 -0.30
N TRP A 95 12.21 -11.32 0.32
CA TRP A 95 13.40 -10.88 -0.37
C TRP A 95 13.90 -11.89 -1.40
N THR A 96 13.66 -13.18 -1.21
CA THR A 96 14.08 -14.21 -2.18
C THR A 96 13.31 -14.08 -3.50
N ALA A 97 12.09 -13.57 -3.45
CA ALA A 97 11.30 -13.28 -4.66
C ALA A 97 11.99 -12.24 -5.56
N LEU A 98 12.80 -11.33 -4.99
CA LEU A 98 13.48 -10.28 -5.77
C LEU A 98 14.45 -10.83 -6.82
N GLU A 99 14.99 -12.03 -6.63
CA GLU A 99 15.92 -12.64 -7.58
C GLU A 99 15.22 -13.15 -8.86
N TYR A 100 13.99 -13.61 -8.71
CA TYR A 100 13.24 -14.31 -9.77
C TYR A 100 12.10 -13.51 -10.34
N TYR A 101 11.70 -12.41 -9.69
CA TYR A 101 10.57 -11.60 -10.13
C TYR A 101 10.89 -10.83 -11.41
N LYS A 102 9.97 -10.87 -12.37
CA LYS A 102 10.07 -10.11 -13.62
C LYS A 102 9.57 -8.69 -13.40
N PHE A 103 10.47 -7.77 -13.05
CA PHE A 103 10.13 -6.37 -12.87
C PHE A 103 9.76 -5.68 -14.17
N ARG A 104 8.77 -4.78 -14.10
CA ARG A 104 8.31 -3.93 -15.20
C ARG A 104 8.42 -2.46 -14.79
N LYS A 105 8.63 -1.58 -15.79
CA LYS A 105 8.71 -0.12 -15.55
C LYS A 105 7.35 0.56 -15.43
N ASP A 106 6.27 -0.10 -15.79
CA ASP A 106 4.89 0.43 -15.74
C ASP A 106 4.14 0.02 -14.45
N SER A 107 4.79 -0.68 -13.55
CA SER A 107 4.24 -1.08 -12.25
C SER A 107 4.96 -0.41 -11.09
N ILE A 108 4.23 -0.22 -10.00
CA ILE A 108 4.75 0.24 -8.71
C ILE A 108 5.01 -1.00 -7.84
N TYR A 109 6.16 -1.03 -7.20
CA TYR A 109 6.52 -2.13 -6.30
C TYR A 109 6.56 -1.65 -4.86
N ALA A 110 5.94 -2.41 -3.96
CA ALA A 110 5.95 -2.19 -2.52
C ALA A 110 6.69 -3.34 -1.84
N LEU A 111 7.95 -3.11 -1.47
CA LEU A 111 8.75 -4.07 -0.71
C LEU A 111 8.49 -3.86 0.78
N ARG A 112 7.79 -4.81 1.40
CA ARG A 112 7.61 -4.86 2.85
C ARG A 112 8.77 -5.63 3.48
N THR A 113 9.40 -5.03 4.46
CA THR A 113 10.63 -5.58 5.06
C THR A 113 10.72 -5.27 6.55
N SER A 114 11.35 -6.13 7.31
CA SER A 114 11.86 -5.79 8.63
C SER A 114 13.11 -4.91 8.54
N LYS A 115 13.49 -4.25 9.65
CA LYS A 115 14.75 -3.51 9.72
C LYS A 115 15.95 -4.42 9.49
N ASP A 116 15.94 -5.61 10.09
CA ASP A 116 17.05 -6.55 10.01
C ASP A 116 17.26 -7.06 8.59
N ASP A 117 16.18 -7.45 7.90
CA ASP A 117 16.26 -7.84 6.49
C ASP A 117 16.76 -6.71 5.59
N LEU A 118 16.27 -5.48 5.80
CA LEU A 118 16.75 -4.32 5.04
C LEU A 118 18.25 -4.09 5.29
N PHE A 119 18.68 -4.15 6.54
CA PHE A 119 20.05 -3.87 6.93
C PHE A 119 21.04 -4.91 6.39
N ASP A 120 20.60 -6.15 6.27
CA ASP A 120 21.45 -7.23 5.79
C ASP A 120 21.43 -7.38 4.27
N ARG A 121 20.34 -6.96 3.61
CA ARG A 121 20.08 -7.25 2.19
C ARG A 121 19.92 -6.03 1.29
N TYR A 122 20.09 -4.81 1.78
CA TYR A 122 19.88 -3.57 0.97
C TYR A 122 20.66 -3.55 -0.35
N LEU A 123 21.80 -4.26 -0.43
CA LEU A 123 22.58 -4.37 -1.67
C LEU A 123 21.84 -5.12 -2.79
N TRP A 124 20.87 -5.97 -2.44
CA TRP A 124 20.03 -6.67 -3.43
C TRP A 124 19.10 -5.72 -4.18
N LEU A 125 18.90 -4.52 -3.66
CA LEU A 125 18.08 -3.50 -4.33
C LEU A 125 18.79 -2.90 -5.55
N LYS A 126 20.13 -2.96 -5.61
CA LYS A 126 20.90 -2.36 -6.70
C LYS A 126 20.44 -2.81 -8.10
N PRO A 127 20.33 -4.09 -8.41
CA PRO A 127 19.88 -4.55 -9.72
C PRO A 127 18.38 -4.29 -9.99
N ILE A 128 17.59 -3.99 -8.95
CA ILE A 128 16.14 -3.76 -9.06
C ILE A 128 15.85 -2.31 -9.37
N ILE A 129 16.56 -1.38 -8.72
CA ILE A 129 16.36 0.07 -8.87
C ILE A 129 16.40 0.48 -10.35
N SER A 130 17.25 -0.13 -11.18
CA SER A 130 17.32 0.16 -12.62
C SER A 130 16.20 -0.47 -13.46
N LYS A 131 15.43 -1.41 -12.88
CA LYS A 131 14.39 -2.16 -13.62
C LYS A 131 12.98 -1.65 -13.36
N VAL A 132 12.79 -0.78 -12.39
CA VAL A 132 11.48 -0.30 -11.94
C VAL A 132 11.35 1.20 -12.13
N TYR A 133 10.11 1.67 -12.32
CA TYR A 133 9.82 3.10 -12.28
C TYR A 133 9.70 3.60 -10.84
N ARG A 134 9.02 2.85 -9.96
CA ARG A 134 8.85 3.20 -8.56
C ARG A 134 8.99 1.99 -7.65
N LEU A 135 9.80 2.15 -6.59
CA LEU A 135 9.95 1.19 -5.50
C LEU A 135 9.64 1.90 -4.16
N ASN A 136 8.61 1.41 -3.48
CA ASN A 136 8.29 1.82 -2.13
C ASN A 136 8.84 0.77 -1.16
N ILE A 137 9.80 1.16 -0.35
CA ILE A 137 10.32 0.31 0.75
C ILE A 137 9.54 0.66 2.01
N ILE A 138 8.91 -0.34 2.60
CA ILE A 138 8.04 -0.23 3.77
C ILE A 138 8.67 -1.03 4.91
N ILE A 139 9.25 -0.32 5.86
CA ILE A 139 9.87 -0.94 7.05
C ILE A 139 8.74 -1.18 8.06
N THR A 140 8.42 -2.45 8.34
CA THR A 140 7.22 -2.84 9.10
C THR A 140 7.38 -2.72 10.61
N ASP A 141 8.59 -2.50 11.10
CA ASP A 141 8.98 -2.45 12.51
C ASP A 141 9.81 -1.20 12.87
N ILE A 142 9.59 -0.10 12.14
CA ILE A 142 10.34 1.14 12.32
C ILE A 142 10.19 1.73 13.74
N GLU A 143 9.07 1.45 14.41
CA GLU A 143 8.83 1.84 15.80
C GLU A 143 9.81 1.18 16.80
N ASN A 144 10.49 0.11 16.38
CA ASN A 144 11.47 -0.60 17.19
C ASN A 144 12.91 -0.13 16.93
N PHE A 145 13.11 0.95 16.17
CA PHE A 145 14.45 1.46 15.89
C PHE A 145 15.11 2.04 17.13
N THR A 146 16.33 1.62 17.38
CA THR A 146 17.24 2.24 18.35
C THR A 146 18.03 3.39 17.70
N THR A 147 18.76 4.16 18.49
CA THR A 147 19.69 5.18 17.96
C THR A 147 20.74 4.57 17.02
N GLU A 148 21.21 3.36 17.34
CA GLU A 148 22.18 2.64 16.49
C GLU A 148 21.55 2.22 15.16
N ASP A 149 20.32 1.72 15.18
CA ASP A 149 19.56 1.38 13.97
C ASP A 149 19.39 2.60 13.06
N PHE A 150 19.08 3.78 13.60
CA PHE A 150 19.00 5.00 12.83
C PHE A 150 20.34 5.40 12.20
N ASN A 151 21.46 5.18 12.90
CA ASN A 151 22.78 5.44 12.33
C ASN A 151 23.11 4.47 11.18
N ARG A 152 22.80 3.18 11.34
CA ARG A 152 22.96 2.18 10.28
C ARG A 152 22.05 2.48 9.09
N TYR A 153 20.81 2.84 9.34
CA TYR A 153 19.86 3.24 8.31
C TYR A 153 20.34 4.45 7.48
N LYS A 154 20.91 5.48 8.12
CA LYS A 154 21.51 6.62 7.41
C LYS A 154 22.64 6.19 6.47
N GLN A 155 23.50 5.25 6.90
CA GLN A 155 24.54 4.71 6.04
C GLN A 155 23.97 3.98 4.83
N ILE A 156 22.92 3.18 5.01
CA ILE A 156 22.21 2.49 3.94
C ILE A 156 21.60 3.48 2.96
N LEU A 157 20.94 4.52 3.46
CA LEU A 157 20.38 5.59 2.61
C LEU A 157 21.48 6.27 1.77
N HIS A 158 22.67 6.49 2.35
CA HIS A 158 23.80 7.05 1.60
C HIS A 158 24.27 6.11 0.47
N VAL A 159 24.34 4.81 0.71
CA VAL A 159 24.67 3.82 -0.33
C VAL A 159 23.61 3.79 -1.43
N LEU A 160 22.33 3.78 -1.06
CA LEU A 160 21.21 3.79 -2.01
C LEU A 160 21.18 5.11 -2.81
N SER A 161 21.52 6.25 -2.21
CA SER A 161 21.58 7.54 -2.92
C SER A 161 22.67 7.57 -4.00
N ASN A 162 23.82 6.95 -3.75
CA ASN A 162 24.87 6.81 -4.77
C ASN A 162 24.39 5.92 -5.93
N GLN A 163 23.69 4.84 -5.64
CA GLN A 163 23.11 3.97 -6.69
C GLN A 163 22.06 4.71 -7.54
N LEU A 164 21.24 5.55 -6.91
CA LEU A 164 20.28 6.39 -7.62
C LEU A 164 20.97 7.42 -8.51
N ALA A 165 22.04 8.05 -8.02
CA ALA A 165 22.85 8.99 -8.81
C ALA A 165 23.41 8.32 -10.07
N ASP A 166 23.88 7.08 -9.98
CA ASP A 166 24.33 6.30 -11.15
C ASP A 166 23.21 6.07 -12.16
N VAL A 167 21.97 5.77 -11.70
CA VAL A 167 20.80 5.60 -12.58
C VAL A 167 20.48 6.92 -13.31
N PHE A 168 20.42 8.03 -12.59
CA PHE A 168 20.14 9.34 -13.18
C PHE A 168 21.25 9.80 -14.16
N ASN A 169 22.52 9.53 -13.85
CA ASN A 169 23.64 9.84 -14.74
C ASN A 169 23.57 9.05 -16.07
N ASN A 170 22.91 7.89 -16.05
CA ASN A 170 22.66 7.10 -17.26
C ASN A 170 21.37 7.50 -18.01
N ASN A 171 20.80 8.68 -17.70
CA ASN A 171 19.54 9.19 -18.26
C ASN A 171 18.32 8.27 -18.05
N ASP A 172 18.35 7.44 -17.03
CA ASP A 172 17.17 6.67 -16.57
C ASP A 172 16.54 7.36 -15.35
N SER A 173 15.31 6.99 -15.05
CA SER A 173 14.56 7.58 -13.93
C SER A 173 13.95 6.48 -13.08
N VAL A 174 14.04 6.67 -11.77
CA VAL A 174 13.41 5.79 -10.79
C VAL A 174 12.96 6.62 -9.58
N GLN A 175 11.87 6.24 -8.98
CA GLN A 175 11.39 6.80 -7.73
C GLN A 175 11.61 5.78 -6.60
N LEU A 176 12.34 6.19 -5.57
CA LEU A 176 12.53 5.43 -4.34
C LEU A 176 11.98 6.27 -3.18
N ASN A 177 10.88 5.82 -2.55
CA ASN A 177 10.18 6.60 -1.53
C ASN A 177 11.06 7.13 -0.41
N LEU A 178 12.08 6.37 0.02
CA LEU A 178 12.99 6.76 1.09
C LEU A 178 13.87 7.96 0.74
N LEU A 179 14.07 8.25 -0.54
CA LEU A 179 15.01 9.27 -1.02
C LEU A 179 14.36 10.27 -2.00
N THR A 180 13.82 9.79 -3.13
CA THR A 180 13.36 10.69 -4.21
C THR A 180 12.11 11.46 -3.83
N ASP A 181 11.23 10.89 -2.99
CA ASP A 181 10.03 11.60 -2.55
C ASP A 181 10.39 12.89 -1.81
N ARG A 182 11.51 12.90 -1.08
CA ARG A 182 12.01 14.09 -0.39
C ARG A 182 12.53 15.19 -1.33
N ILE A 183 12.84 14.83 -2.58
CA ILE A 183 13.37 15.75 -3.59
C ILE A 183 12.23 16.22 -4.50
N ILE A 184 11.34 15.30 -4.87
CA ILE A 184 10.31 15.52 -5.91
C ILE A 184 9.05 16.14 -5.32
N LEU A 185 8.67 15.74 -4.10
CA LEU A 185 7.45 16.22 -3.47
C LEU A 185 7.68 17.55 -2.76
N ASN A 186 6.86 18.55 -3.08
CA ASN A 186 6.88 19.85 -2.40
C ASN A 186 6.54 19.72 -0.91
N LYS A 187 5.74 18.72 -0.56
CA LYS A 187 5.33 18.40 0.80
C LYS A 187 5.35 16.89 0.98
N MET A 188 5.96 16.41 2.05
CA MET A 188 5.84 15.02 2.47
C MET A 188 4.80 14.96 3.58
N ASN A 189 3.63 14.51 3.22
CA ASN A 189 2.59 14.18 4.19
C ASN A 189 2.79 12.73 4.65
N ASN A 190 2.08 12.33 5.69
CA ASN A 190 1.90 10.93 6.02
C ASN A 190 1.26 10.17 4.83
N CYS A 191 0.82 8.92 5.01
CA CYS A 191 0.22 8.10 3.94
C CYS A 191 -1.09 8.68 3.36
N ASN A 192 -1.59 9.82 3.87
CA ASN A 192 -2.85 10.48 3.47
C ASN A 192 -4.11 9.60 3.60
N ALA A 193 -4.07 8.52 4.38
CA ALA A 193 -5.25 7.75 4.72
C ALA A 193 -6.31 8.65 5.39
N GLY A 194 -7.57 8.53 4.97
CA GLY A 194 -8.65 9.39 5.42
C GLY A 194 -8.68 10.78 4.75
N PHE A 195 -7.62 11.21 4.08
CA PHE A 195 -7.56 12.48 3.36
C PHE A 195 -7.64 12.30 1.85
N SER A 196 -6.79 11.45 1.28
CA SER A 196 -6.79 11.16 -0.16
C SER A 196 -7.46 9.84 -0.51
N HIS A 197 -7.53 8.89 0.40
CA HIS A 197 -8.15 7.59 0.17
C HIS A 197 -8.93 7.07 1.37
N LEU A 198 -9.92 6.24 1.08
CA LEU A 198 -10.68 5.43 2.02
C LEU A 198 -10.60 3.97 1.62
N THR A 199 -10.98 3.10 2.54
CA THR A 199 -11.04 1.65 2.30
C THR A 199 -12.44 1.12 2.55
N LEU A 200 -12.96 0.37 1.59
CA LEU A 200 -14.12 -0.51 1.79
C LEU A 200 -13.59 -1.89 2.15
N ALA A 201 -13.90 -2.33 3.36
CA ALA A 201 -13.48 -3.65 3.85
C ALA A 201 -14.49 -4.75 3.48
N PRO A 202 -14.08 -6.04 3.56
CA PRO A 202 -14.94 -7.19 3.24
C PRO A 202 -16.23 -7.30 4.05
N ASN A 203 -16.28 -6.67 5.24
CA ASN A 203 -17.51 -6.59 6.04
C ASN A 203 -18.56 -5.60 5.49
N GLY A 204 -18.22 -4.83 4.44
CA GLY A 204 -19.10 -3.85 3.81
C GLY A 204 -19.07 -2.47 4.44
N LEU A 205 -18.17 -2.23 5.40
CA LEU A 205 -18.01 -0.93 6.05
C LEU A 205 -16.81 -0.16 5.49
N LEU A 206 -16.90 1.15 5.56
CA LEU A 206 -15.82 2.07 5.19
C LEU A 206 -14.91 2.31 6.39
N TYR A 207 -13.61 2.35 6.10
CA TYR A 207 -12.54 2.64 7.04
C TYR A 207 -11.61 3.70 6.46
N ILE A 208 -10.92 4.42 7.33
CA ILE A 208 -9.87 5.37 6.92
C ILE A 208 -8.74 4.63 6.21
N CYS A 209 -8.34 3.47 6.72
CA CYS A 209 -7.24 2.66 6.20
C CYS A 209 -7.56 1.17 6.41
N PRO A 210 -7.06 0.25 5.58
CA PRO A 210 -7.24 -1.19 5.79
C PRO A 210 -6.73 -1.69 7.14
N ALA A 211 -5.74 -1.01 7.73
CA ALA A 211 -5.20 -1.34 9.05
C ALA A 211 -6.28 -1.40 10.13
N PHE A 212 -7.22 -0.47 10.12
CA PHE A 212 -8.29 -0.41 11.12
C PHE A 212 -9.33 -1.53 11.00
N TYR A 213 -9.29 -2.26 9.92
CA TYR A 213 -10.06 -3.49 9.76
C TYR A 213 -9.24 -4.74 10.03
N ALA A 214 -7.99 -4.77 9.57
CA ALA A 214 -7.17 -5.96 9.47
C ALA A 214 -6.29 -6.23 10.70
N ASP A 215 -5.77 -5.19 11.34
CA ASP A 215 -4.77 -5.28 12.41
C ASP A 215 -5.43 -5.17 13.79
N LYS A 216 -5.24 -6.17 14.63
CA LYS A 216 -5.77 -6.20 16.02
C LYS A 216 -5.16 -5.13 16.91
N LYS A 217 -3.92 -4.72 16.66
CA LYS A 217 -3.25 -3.67 17.46
C LYS A 217 -3.95 -2.32 17.28
N THR A 218 -4.44 -2.03 16.08
CA THR A 218 -5.16 -0.79 15.80
C THR A 218 -6.54 -0.75 16.46
N HIS A 219 -7.17 -1.92 16.71
CA HIS A 219 -8.43 -2.02 17.45
C HIS A 219 -8.26 -1.88 18.96
N GLN A 220 -7.05 -2.01 19.49
CA GLN A 220 -6.73 -1.87 20.91
C GLN A 220 -6.24 -0.45 21.25
N SER A 221 -6.51 0.54 20.39
CA SER A 221 -6.05 1.90 20.64
C SER A 221 -6.56 2.37 22.02
N LYS A 222 -5.67 3.01 22.78
CA LYS A 222 -6.00 3.62 24.10
C LYS A 222 -7.02 4.76 24.01
N TYR A 223 -7.50 5.05 22.81
CA TYR A 223 -8.38 6.17 22.48
C TYR A 223 -9.63 5.65 21.79
N PRO A 224 -10.62 5.10 22.55
CA PRO A 224 -11.88 4.61 21.99
C PRO A 224 -12.72 5.71 21.32
N GLU A 225 -12.39 6.99 21.56
CA GLU A 225 -12.99 8.12 20.85
C GLU A 225 -12.62 8.23 19.36
N TYR A 226 -11.58 7.53 18.92
CA TYR A 226 -11.19 7.48 17.52
C TYR A 226 -11.75 6.20 16.89
N ASP A 227 -13.02 6.22 16.56
CA ASP A 227 -13.59 5.18 15.69
C ASP A 227 -13.20 5.49 14.24
N PHE A 228 -12.19 4.76 13.75
CA PHE A 228 -11.72 4.86 12.36
C PHE A 228 -12.57 4.06 11.39
N CYS A 229 -13.64 3.42 11.88
CA CYS A 229 -14.73 2.91 11.07
C CYS A 229 -15.70 4.04 10.76
N LEU A 230 -15.85 4.36 9.49
CA LEU A 230 -16.73 5.43 9.03
C LEU A 230 -18.18 4.95 8.81
N GLY A 231 -18.46 3.68 9.10
CA GLY A 231 -19.78 3.09 8.96
C GLY A 231 -20.11 2.63 7.53
N GLU A 232 -21.40 2.66 7.20
CA GLU A 232 -21.92 2.23 5.91
C GLU A 232 -21.65 3.27 4.81
N MET A 233 -21.68 2.83 3.56
CA MET A 233 -21.56 3.70 2.39
C MET A 233 -22.80 4.59 2.28
N CYS A 234 -22.68 5.85 2.67
CA CYS A 234 -23.72 6.86 2.60
C CYS A 234 -23.29 8.03 1.69
N ASN A 235 -24.21 8.97 1.46
CA ASN A 235 -23.95 10.10 0.57
C ASN A 235 -23.00 11.14 1.18
N GLU A 236 -22.96 11.22 2.50
CA GLU A 236 -22.13 12.15 3.27
C GLU A 236 -21.24 11.32 4.18
N ILE A 237 -19.92 11.37 3.93
CA ILE A 237 -18.92 10.76 4.79
C ILE A 237 -18.36 11.87 5.67
N HIS A 238 -18.53 11.71 6.96
CA HIS A 238 -17.86 12.56 7.94
C HIS A 238 -16.58 11.84 8.40
N ILE A 239 -15.42 12.45 8.10
CA ILE A 239 -14.14 11.99 8.61
C ILE A 239 -13.87 12.75 9.91
N PRO A 240 -13.95 12.10 11.06
CA PRO A 240 -13.70 12.78 12.34
C PRO A 240 -12.23 13.23 12.39
N ASN A 241 -12.01 14.44 12.91
CA ASN A 241 -10.68 15.02 13.11
C ASN A 241 -9.80 15.03 11.84
N GLU A 242 -10.36 15.47 10.71
CA GLU A 242 -9.65 15.53 9.41
C GLU A 242 -8.25 16.18 9.51
N SER A 243 -8.07 17.11 10.44
CA SER A 243 -6.77 17.76 10.70
C SER A 243 -5.67 16.78 11.14
N LEU A 244 -6.02 15.68 11.83
CA LEU A 244 -5.05 14.68 12.27
C LEU A 244 -4.44 13.88 11.10
N TYR A 245 -5.12 13.86 9.95
CA TYR A 245 -4.69 13.15 8.76
C TYR A 245 -3.92 14.04 7.78
N LYS A 246 -3.84 15.34 8.08
CA LYS A 246 -3.13 16.36 7.28
C LYS A 246 -1.78 16.73 7.86
N LEU A 247 -1.15 15.85 8.65
CA LEU A 247 0.18 16.10 9.18
C LEU A 247 1.19 16.34 8.06
N GLU A 248 1.75 17.53 8.03
CA GLU A 248 2.84 17.88 7.13
C GLU A 248 4.18 17.53 7.79
N MET A 249 5.23 17.26 6.99
CA MET A 249 6.56 16.98 7.54
C MET A 249 7.13 18.14 8.36
N SER A 250 6.65 19.36 8.14
CA SER A 250 6.98 20.51 8.99
C SER A 250 6.44 20.42 10.42
N ASP A 251 5.50 19.49 10.66
CA ASP A 251 4.83 19.33 11.95
C ASP A 251 5.44 18.18 12.78
N LEU A 252 6.47 17.50 12.23
CA LEU A 252 7.25 16.44 12.84
C LEU A 252 8.66 16.92 13.18
#